data_4bf6dea647722574ba59bfb330ef065e
#
_entry.id   4bf6dea647722574ba59bfb330ef065e
#
_cell.length_a   1.000
_cell.length_b   1.000
_cell.length_c   1.000
_cell.angle_alpha   90.00
_cell.angle_beta   90.00
_cell.angle_gamma   90.00
#
_symmetry.space_group_name_H-M   'P 1'
#
loop_
_entity.id
_entity.type
_entity.pdbx_description
1 polymer ?
#
loop_
_entity_poly.entity_id
_entity_poly.type
_entity_poly.pdbx_seq_one_letter_code
_entity_poly.pdbx_strand_id
1 'polypeptide(L)'
;FPTNKPEKDARHVVKVEYQENGPLFSELKFYQRVAKKDCIKKWIERKQLDYLGIPLFYGSGLTEFKGRSYRFMVMERLGIDLQKISGQNGTFKKSTVLQLGIRMLDVLEYIHENEYVHGDIKAANLLLGYKNPDQVYLADYGLSYRYCPNGNHKQYQENPRKGHNGTIEFTSLDAHKGVALSRRSDVEILGYCMLRWLCGKLPWEQNLKDPVAVQTAKTNLLDELPQSVLKWAPSGSSCCEIAQFLVCAHSLAYDEKPNYQALKKILNPHGIPLGPLDFSTKGQSINVHTPNSQKVDSQKAATKQVNKAHNRLIEKKVHSERSAESCATWKVQKEEKLIGLMNNEAAQ
;
A
#
# COMPACT_ATOMS: atom_id res chain seq x y z
N PHE A 1 -23.34 -5.98 0.21
CA PHE A 1 -23.49 -6.57 -1.13
C PHE A 1 -24.96 -6.77 -1.42
N PRO A 2 -25.50 -6.35 -2.58
CA PRO A 2 -26.80 -6.85 -3.00
C PRO A 2 -26.63 -8.34 -3.31
N THR A 3 -27.36 -9.18 -2.60
CA THR A 3 -27.30 -10.66 -2.64
C THR A 3 -27.52 -11.29 -4.02
N ASN A 4 -27.92 -10.50 -5.02
CA ASN A 4 -28.35 -10.99 -6.33
C ASN A 4 -27.49 -10.47 -7.50
N LYS A 5 -26.36 -9.79 -7.25
CA LYS A 5 -25.46 -9.33 -8.32
C LYS A 5 -24.20 -10.18 -8.36
N PRO A 6 -23.70 -10.52 -9.56
CA PRO A 6 -22.40 -11.17 -9.70
C PRO A 6 -21.31 -10.36 -9.00
N GLU A 7 -20.31 -11.04 -8.42
CA GLU A 7 -19.18 -10.43 -7.70
C GLU A 7 -18.49 -9.31 -8.50
N LYS A 8 -18.39 -9.48 -9.83
CA LYS A 8 -17.81 -8.49 -10.74
C LYS A 8 -18.56 -7.15 -10.80
N ASP A 9 -19.83 -7.10 -10.39
CA ASP A 9 -20.64 -5.87 -10.36
C ASP A 9 -20.64 -5.20 -8.98
N ALA A 10 -20.02 -5.78 -7.98
CA ALA A 10 -19.93 -5.21 -6.65
C ALA A 10 -19.15 -3.88 -6.68
N ARG A 11 -19.73 -2.83 -6.11
CA ARG A 11 -19.10 -1.48 -6.04
C ARG A 11 -18.38 -1.23 -4.72
N HIS A 12 -18.59 -2.08 -3.74
CA HIS A 12 -18.08 -1.94 -2.39
C HIS A 12 -17.34 -3.19 -1.96
N VAL A 13 -16.45 -3.02 -1.02
CA VAL A 13 -15.82 -4.10 -0.27
C VAL A 13 -16.12 -3.93 1.21
N VAL A 14 -16.21 -5.05 1.92
CA VAL A 14 -16.40 -5.04 3.37
C VAL A 14 -15.18 -5.67 4.00
N LYS A 15 -14.52 -4.93 4.88
CA LYS A 15 -13.48 -5.45 5.76
C LYS A 15 -14.14 -5.88 7.07
N VAL A 16 -13.85 -7.09 7.54
CA VAL A 16 -14.41 -7.66 8.78
C VAL A 16 -13.29 -8.19 9.65
N GLU A 17 -13.34 -7.92 10.93
CA GLU A 17 -12.38 -8.37 11.92
C GLU A 17 -13.08 -8.67 13.25
N TYR A 18 -12.50 -9.56 14.07
CA TYR A 18 -12.97 -9.70 15.45
C TYR A 18 -12.91 -8.38 16.19
N GLN A 19 -13.94 -8.07 16.98
CA GLN A 19 -14.05 -6.78 17.67
C GLN A 19 -12.85 -6.51 18.59
N GLU A 20 -12.24 -7.55 19.13
CA GLU A 20 -11.10 -7.50 20.05
C GLU A 20 -9.78 -7.10 19.36
N ASN A 21 -9.70 -7.30 18.03
CA ASN A 21 -8.50 -6.97 17.27
C ASN A 21 -8.36 -5.45 17.08
N GLY A 22 -7.09 -5.00 16.93
CA GLY A 22 -6.75 -3.59 16.85
C GLY A 22 -6.66 -2.97 15.47
N PRO A 23 -6.12 -3.65 14.43
CA PRO A 23 -5.81 -3.04 13.14
C PRO A 23 -7.02 -2.40 12.45
N LEU A 24 -8.15 -3.10 12.34
CA LEU A 24 -9.36 -2.55 11.73
C LEU A 24 -9.95 -1.41 12.57
N PHE A 25 -9.79 -1.43 13.90
CA PHE A 25 -10.20 -0.34 14.75
C PHE A 25 -9.39 0.94 14.47
N SER A 26 -8.07 0.82 14.33
CA SER A 26 -7.18 1.95 14.00
C SER A 26 -7.53 2.52 12.63
N GLU A 27 -7.71 1.65 11.63
CA GLU A 27 -8.11 2.03 10.28
C GLU A 27 -9.47 2.74 10.26
N LEU A 28 -10.46 2.21 10.99
CA LEU A 28 -11.78 2.83 11.11
C LEU A 28 -11.71 4.23 11.74
N LYS A 29 -10.89 4.42 12.78
CA LYS A 29 -10.69 5.73 13.41
C LYS A 29 -10.08 6.74 12.45
N PHE A 30 -9.15 6.31 11.60
CA PHE A 30 -8.60 7.14 10.54
C PHE A 30 -9.72 7.59 9.58
N TYR A 31 -10.48 6.66 8.99
CA TYR A 31 -11.51 7.00 8.01
C TYR A 31 -12.61 7.90 8.58
N GLN A 32 -13.07 7.65 9.79
CA GLN A 32 -14.08 8.45 10.46
C GLN A 32 -13.64 9.90 10.69
N ARG A 33 -12.35 10.14 10.91
CA ARG A 33 -11.80 11.47 11.17
C ARG A 33 -11.37 12.19 9.91
N VAL A 34 -10.72 11.48 9.01
CA VAL A 34 -9.94 12.07 7.90
C VAL A 34 -10.65 11.92 6.56
N ALA A 35 -11.29 10.78 6.29
CA ALA A 35 -11.82 10.46 4.97
C ALA A 35 -13.30 10.84 4.76
N LYS A 36 -13.72 11.97 5.30
CA LYS A 36 -15.06 12.52 5.06
C LYS A 36 -15.16 13.07 3.64
N LYS A 37 -16.17 12.65 2.89
CA LYS A 37 -16.35 13.03 1.48
C LYS A 37 -16.27 14.53 1.23
N ASP A 38 -16.97 15.32 2.06
CA ASP A 38 -17.00 16.78 1.89
C ASP A 38 -15.64 17.43 2.17
N CYS A 39 -14.86 16.88 3.12
CA CYS A 39 -13.52 17.37 3.42
C CYS A 39 -12.56 17.08 2.26
N ILE A 40 -12.61 15.86 1.73
CA ILE A 40 -11.82 15.45 0.57
C ILE A 40 -12.18 16.30 -0.65
N LYS A 41 -13.48 16.49 -0.93
CA LYS A 41 -13.95 17.30 -2.06
C LYS A 41 -13.42 18.74 -1.96
N LYS A 42 -13.60 19.40 -0.82
CA LYS A 42 -13.08 20.77 -0.58
C LYS A 42 -11.57 20.84 -0.71
N TRP A 43 -10.85 19.78 -0.33
CA TRP A 43 -9.40 19.74 -0.50
C TRP A 43 -9.00 19.64 -1.97
N ILE A 44 -9.64 18.75 -2.74
CA ILE A 44 -9.43 18.60 -4.18
C ILE A 44 -9.65 19.93 -4.89
N GLU A 45 -10.77 20.61 -4.61
CA GLU A 45 -11.09 21.92 -5.16
C GLU A 45 -10.03 22.98 -4.79
N ARG A 46 -9.66 23.08 -3.51
CA ARG A 46 -8.68 24.04 -3.02
C ARG A 46 -7.29 23.83 -3.61
N LYS A 47 -6.88 22.58 -3.78
CA LYS A 47 -5.56 22.19 -4.30
C LYS A 47 -5.54 22.04 -5.82
N GLN A 48 -6.68 22.19 -6.48
CA GLN A 48 -6.85 21.99 -7.93
C GLN A 48 -6.34 20.62 -8.40
N LEU A 49 -6.70 19.56 -7.65
CA LEU A 49 -6.36 18.19 -7.98
C LEU A 49 -7.45 17.54 -8.84
N ASP A 50 -7.07 16.60 -9.71
CA ASP A 50 -8.02 15.80 -10.47
C ASP A 50 -8.78 14.84 -9.54
N TYR A 51 -8.06 14.25 -8.57
CA TYR A 51 -8.56 13.36 -7.54
C TYR A 51 -7.59 13.31 -6.36
N LEU A 52 -8.02 12.74 -5.25
CA LEU A 52 -7.17 12.41 -4.11
C LEU A 52 -7.22 10.91 -3.86
N GLY A 53 -6.05 10.26 -3.88
CA GLY A 53 -5.92 8.79 -3.78
C GLY A 53 -6.18 8.22 -2.40
N ILE A 54 -7.31 8.57 -1.78
CA ILE A 54 -7.81 8.00 -0.52
C ILE A 54 -9.12 7.27 -0.83
N PRO A 55 -9.25 5.96 -0.48
CA PRO A 55 -10.47 5.20 -0.73
C PRO A 55 -11.68 5.81 -0.01
N LEU A 56 -12.84 5.80 -0.65
CA LEU A 56 -14.06 6.27 -0.02
C LEU A 56 -14.55 5.31 1.07
N PHE A 57 -14.94 5.88 2.20
CA PHE A 57 -15.53 5.19 3.33
C PHE A 57 -17.05 5.44 3.32
N TYR A 58 -17.85 4.37 3.44
CA TYR A 58 -19.32 4.44 3.37
C TYR A 58 -19.99 4.23 4.72
N GLY A 59 -19.43 3.38 5.57
CA GLY A 59 -20.01 3.10 6.87
C GLY A 59 -19.28 1.99 7.61
N SER A 60 -19.69 1.76 8.85
CA SER A 60 -19.15 0.71 9.72
C SER A 60 -20.16 0.32 10.77
N GLY A 61 -19.97 -0.84 11.36
CA GLY A 61 -20.82 -1.33 12.44
C GLY A 61 -20.19 -2.48 13.20
N LEU A 62 -20.99 -3.03 14.09
CA LEU A 62 -20.71 -4.27 14.81
C LEU A 62 -21.78 -5.28 14.41
N THR A 63 -21.41 -6.54 14.38
CA THR A 63 -22.30 -7.67 14.15
C THR A 63 -21.87 -8.86 14.97
N GLU A 64 -22.80 -9.74 15.27
CA GLU A 64 -22.54 -10.98 15.98
C GLU A 64 -22.75 -12.18 15.06
N PHE A 65 -21.84 -13.14 15.12
CA PHE A 65 -21.97 -14.38 14.40
C PHE A 65 -21.39 -15.54 15.25
N LYS A 66 -22.21 -16.56 15.50
CA LYS A 66 -21.85 -17.73 16.32
C LYS A 66 -21.30 -17.35 17.71
N GLY A 67 -21.94 -16.38 18.37
CA GLY A 67 -21.56 -15.93 19.71
C GLY A 67 -20.25 -15.13 19.76
N ARG A 68 -19.78 -14.62 18.62
CA ARG A 68 -18.59 -13.75 18.54
C ARG A 68 -18.93 -12.44 17.89
N SER A 69 -18.44 -11.35 18.47
CA SER A 69 -18.62 -10.00 17.94
C SER A 69 -17.56 -9.65 16.89
N TYR A 70 -18.02 -9.03 15.81
CA TYR A 70 -17.19 -8.59 14.70
C TYR A 70 -17.41 -7.11 14.46
N ARG A 71 -16.34 -6.43 14.10
CA ARG A 71 -16.38 -5.07 13.54
C ARG A 71 -16.29 -5.17 12.02
N PHE A 72 -17.09 -4.39 11.33
CA PHE A 72 -17.00 -4.29 9.87
C PHE A 72 -16.89 -2.84 9.40
N MET A 73 -16.35 -2.67 8.23
CA MET A 73 -16.18 -1.39 7.55
C MET A 73 -16.47 -1.55 6.05
N VAL A 74 -17.33 -0.70 5.51
CA VAL A 74 -17.73 -0.70 4.10
C VAL A 74 -16.96 0.38 3.35
N MET A 75 -16.28 -0.01 2.29
CA MET A 75 -15.37 0.84 1.54
C MET A 75 -15.60 0.77 0.03
N GLU A 76 -15.06 1.72 -0.67
CA GLU A 76 -14.93 1.69 -2.12
C GLU A 76 -14.15 0.46 -2.58
N ARG A 77 -14.66 -0.21 -3.61
CA ARG A 77 -13.92 -1.26 -4.29
C ARG A 77 -12.84 -0.62 -5.16
N LEU A 78 -11.61 -1.03 -4.95
CA LEU A 78 -10.47 -0.69 -5.78
C LEU A 78 -10.09 -1.86 -6.70
N GLY A 79 -9.19 -1.59 -7.64
CA GLY A 79 -8.66 -2.57 -8.56
C GLY A 79 -7.47 -3.34 -7.98
N ILE A 80 -6.56 -3.71 -8.87
CA ILE A 80 -5.35 -4.48 -8.54
C ILE A 80 -4.33 -3.63 -7.79
N ASP A 81 -3.59 -4.23 -6.87
CA ASP A 81 -2.46 -3.60 -6.20
C ASP A 81 -1.19 -3.59 -7.07
N LEU A 82 -0.30 -2.63 -6.82
CA LEU A 82 0.92 -2.46 -7.60
C LEU A 82 1.92 -3.60 -7.41
N GLN A 83 1.86 -4.32 -6.30
CA GLN A 83 2.73 -5.48 -6.10
C GLN A 83 2.40 -6.61 -7.07
N LYS A 84 1.12 -6.84 -7.34
CA LYS A 84 0.68 -7.80 -8.35
C LYS A 84 1.02 -7.35 -9.77
N ILE A 85 0.97 -6.03 -10.04
CA ILE A 85 1.34 -5.47 -11.35
C ILE A 85 2.85 -5.59 -11.58
N SER A 86 3.67 -5.29 -10.57
CA SER A 86 5.13 -5.39 -10.70
C SER A 86 5.58 -6.83 -11.02
N GLY A 87 4.76 -7.81 -10.65
CA GLY A 87 4.92 -9.21 -11.03
C GLY A 87 6.36 -9.71 -10.90
N GLN A 88 6.80 -10.50 -11.88
CA GLN A 88 8.13 -11.09 -11.87
C GLN A 88 9.28 -10.11 -12.14
N ASN A 89 9.01 -8.93 -12.71
CA ASN A 89 10.05 -7.96 -13.08
C ASN A 89 10.37 -6.93 -11.99
N GLY A 90 9.47 -6.73 -11.03
CA GLY A 90 9.68 -5.90 -9.84
C GLY A 90 9.96 -4.41 -10.08
N THR A 91 9.98 -3.94 -11.33
CA THR A 91 10.33 -2.55 -11.69
C THR A 91 9.23 -1.88 -12.50
N PHE A 92 9.19 -0.55 -12.39
CA PHE A 92 8.33 0.30 -13.20
C PHE A 92 9.18 1.27 -14.05
N LYS A 93 8.59 1.80 -15.11
CA LYS A 93 9.20 2.89 -15.87
C LYS A 93 9.46 4.10 -14.96
N LYS A 94 10.56 4.80 -15.19
CA LYS A 94 10.91 5.99 -14.40
C LYS A 94 9.76 7.02 -14.35
N SER A 95 9.14 7.31 -15.48
CA SER A 95 8.00 8.24 -15.56
C SER A 95 6.84 7.79 -14.64
N THR A 96 6.54 6.50 -14.61
CA THR A 96 5.50 5.94 -13.72
C THR A 96 5.91 6.06 -12.26
N VAL A 97 7.17 5.76 -11.91
CA VAL A 97 7.67 5.88 -10.53
C VAL A 97 7.54 7.32 -10.02
N LEU A 98 7.99 8.30 -10.82
CA LEU A 98 7.92 9.71 -10.46
C LEU A 98 6.46 10.18 -10.31
N GLN A 99 5.59 9.75 -11.21
CA GLN A 99 4.16 10.06 -11.15
C GLN A 99 3.49 9.46 -9.91
N LEU A 100 3.80 8.20 -9.56
CA LEU A 100 3.34 7.56 -8.32
C LEU A 100 3.80 8.35 -7.09
N GLY A 101 5.06 8.79 -7.08
CA GLY A 101 5.60 9.65 -6.01
C GLY A 101 4.80 10.94 -5.84
N ILE A 102 4.47 11.64 -6.92
CA ILE A 102 3.67 12.87 -6.90
C ILE A 102 2.27 12.61 -6.35
N ARG A 103 1.58 11.55 -6.83
CA ARG A 103 0.23 11.21 -6.35
C ARG A 103 0.23 10.80 -4.89
N MET A 104 1.27 10.11 -4.41
CA MET A 104 1.41 9.79 -2.99
C MET A 104 1.70 11.04 -2.16
N LEU A 105 2.49 12.00 -2.63
CA LEU A 105 2.68 13.28 -1.93
C LEU A 105 1.38 14.07 -1.76
N ASP A 106 0.47 14.02 -2.74
CA ASP A 106 -0.86 14.63 -2.60
C ASP A 106 -1.66 13.98 -1.44
N VAL A 107 -1.62 12.64 -1.34
CA VAL A 107 -2.25 11.91 -0.24
C VAL A 107 -1.60 12.23 1.10
N LEU A 108 -0.26 12.19 1.15
CA LEU A 108 0.50 12.44 2.38
C LEU A 108 0.27 13.87 2.89
N GLU A 109 0.28 14.87 2.02
CA GLU A 109 -0.02 16.25 2.41
C GLU A 109 -1.39 16.33 3.10
N TYR A 110 -2.42 15.68 2.54
CA TYR A 110 -3.76 15.68 3.11
C TYR A 110 -3.83 14.98 4.47
N ILE A 111 -3.30 13.76 4.58
CA ILE A 111 -3.38 13.01 5.86
C ILE A 111 -2.53 13.65 6.95
N HIS A 112 -1.37 14.21 6.60
CA HIS A 112 -0.50 14.91 7.53
C HIS A 112 -1.15 16.21 8.05
N GLU A 113 -1.84 16.98 7.20
CA GLU A 113 -2.64 18.14 7.63
C GLU A 113 -3.81 17.74 8.55
N ASN A 114 -4.26 16.50 8.46
CA ASN A 114 -5.27 15.92 9.34
C ASN A 114 -4.67 15.10 10.50
N GLU A 115 -3.42 15.39 10.87
CA GLU A 115 -2.72 14.87 12.05
C GLU A 115 -2.33 13.37 11.99
N TYR A 116 -2.40 12.73 10.83
CA TYR A 116 -2.09 11.31 10.66
C TYR A 116 -0.87 11.08 9.76
N VAL A 117 -0.15 10.00 10.04
CA VAL A 117 0.84 9.38 9.15
C VAL A 117 0.39 7.98 8.80
N HIS A 118 0.81 7.47 7.63
CA HIS A 118 0.45 6.15 7.16
C HIS A 118 1.30 5.04 7.80
N GLY A 119 2.62 5.17 7.70
CA GLY A 119 3.62 4.30 8.32
C GLY A 119 3.89 2.96 7.62
N ASP A 120 3.15 2.60 6.55
CA ASP A 120 3.35 1.34 5.81
C ASP A 120 3.10 1.50 4.31
N ILE A 121 3.67 2.55 3.71
CA ILE A 121 3.58 2.76 2.26
C ILE A 121 4.40 1.68 1.56
N LYS A 122 3.78 0.98 0.62
CA LYS A 122 4.39 -0.07 -0.21
C LYS A 122 3.50 -0.43 -1.39
N ALA A 123 4.05 -1.12 -2.38
CA ALA A 123 3.31 -1.50 -3.58
C ALA A 123 2.02 -2.30 -3.29
N ALA A 124 2.00 -3.15 -2.25
CA ALA A 124 0.82 -3.91 -1.84
C ALA A 124 -0.33 -3.03 -1.31
N ASN A 125 -0.01 -1.84 -0.81
CA ASN A 125 -0.98 -0.88 -0.26
C ASN A 125 -1.36 0.23 -1.27
N LEU A 126 -0.79 0.21 -2.48
CA LEU A 126 -1.16 1.08 -3.59
C LEU A 126 -2.03 0.31 -4.57
N LEU A 127 -3.29 0.68 -4.67
CA LEU A 127 -4.26 0.03 -5.55
C LEU A 127 -4.72 0.98 -6.65
N LEU A 128 -4.90 0.45 -7.85
CA LEU A 128 -5.50 1.22 -8.94
C LEU A 128 -7.00 1.39 -8.72
N GLY A 129 -7.57 2.44 -9.30
CA GLY A 129 -9.01 2.61 -9.29
C GLY A 129 -9.71 1.49 -10.05
N TYR A 130 -10.80 0.96 -9.50
CA TYR A 130 -11.56 -0.11 -10.16
C TYR A 130 -12.22 0.34 -11.47
N LYS A 131 -12.74 1.57 -11.48
CA LYS A 131 -13.37 2.17 -12.66
C LYS A 131 -12.39 2.93 -13.55
N ASN A 132 -11.37 3.53 -12.93
CA ASN A 132 -10.35 4.31 -13.62
C ASN A 132 -8.96 3.83 -13.16
N PRO A 133 -8.33 2.92 -13.91
CA PRO A 133 -7.02 2.37 -13.56
C PRO A 133 -5.86 3.37 -13.68
N ASP A 134 -6.11 4.57 -14.23
CA ASP A 134 -5.11 5.66 -14.23
C ASP A 134 -5.04 6.41 -12.90
N GLN A 135 -5.93 6.11 -11.96
CA GLN A 135 -5.90 6.63 -10.61
C GLN A 135 -5.31 5.60 -9.64
N VAL A 136 -4.43 6.06 -8.76
CA VAL A 136 -3.81 5.23 -7.72
C VAL A 136 -4.24 5.70 -6.34
N TYR A 137 -4.54 4.76 -5.47
CA TYR A 137 -5.04 4.98 -4.11
C TYR A 137 -4.12 4.35 -3.08
N LEU A 138 -3.83 5.09 -2.02
CA LEU A 138 -3.15 4.55 -0.84
C LEU A 138 -4.20 3.98 0.10
N ALA A 139 -4.13 2.68 0.35
CA ALA A 139 -5.06 1.91 1.17
C ALA A 139 -4.35 1.32 2.40
N ASP A 140 -5.12 0.66 3.27
CA ASP A 140 -4.66 -0.01 4.49
C ASP A 140 -4.05 0.94 5.52
N TYR A 141 -4.91 1.67 6.20
CA TYR A 141 -4.55 2.57 7.31
C TYR A 141 -4.54 1.88 8.68
N GLY A 142 -4.42 0.55 8.72
CA GLY A 142 -4.36 -0.24 9.97
C GLY A 142 -3.17 0.10 10.87
N LEU A 143 -2.07 0.56 10.30
CA LEU A 143 -0.89 1.04 11.01
C LEU A 143 -0.79 2.56 11.09
N SER A 144 -1.81 3.29 10.61
CA SER A 144 -1.81 4.76 10.68
C SER A 144 -1.73 5.25 12.12
N TYR A 145 -1.02 6.34 12.30
CA TYR A 145 -0.74 6.89 13.62
C TYR A 145 -1.05 8.38 13.68
N ARG A 146 -1.75 8.82 14.74
CA ARG A 146 -2.04 10.23 14.98
C ARG A 146 -0.84 10.89 15.65
N TYR A 147 0.07 11.43 14.83
CA TYR A 147 1.35 12.00 15.27
C TYR A 147 1.22 13.37 15.96
N CYS A 148 0.12 14.11 15.69
CA CYS A 148 -0.07 15.47 16.14
C CYS A 148 -1.50 15.70 16.69
N PRO A 149 -1.91 14.99 17.78
CA PRO A 149 -3.28 15.09 18.28
C PRO A 149 -3.60 16.50 18.79
N ASN A 150 -4.65 17.13 18.20
CA ASN A 150 -5.12 18.48 18.53
C ASN A 150 -4.01 19.54 18.41
N GLY A 151 -3.15 19.43 17.40
CA GLY A 151 -2.03 20.34 17.19
C GLY A 151 -0.79 20.09 18.05
N ASN A 152 -0.82 19.10 18.95
CA ASN A 152 0.32 18.76 19.81
C ASN A 152 1.14 17.65 19.17
N HIS A 153 2.24 18.02 18.53
CA HIS A 153 3.16 17.06 17.93
C HIS A 153 3.77 16.16 19.01
N LYS A 154 3.87 14.85 18.70
CA LYS A 154 4.59 13.91 19.58
C LYS A 154 6.06 14.30 19.66
N GLN A 155 6.66 14.10 20.83
CA GLN A 155 8.06 14.39 21.03
C GLN A 155 8.96 13.26 20.52
N TYR A 156 10.16 13.61 20.06
CA TYR A 156 11.18 12.64 19.70
C TYR A 156 11.67 11.90 20.94
N GLN A 157 11.45 10.60 20.98
CA GLN A 157 11.95 9.74 22.06
C GLN A 157 12.25 8.36 21.51
N GLU A 158 13.50 7.95 21.58
CA GLU A 158 13.92 6.62 21.21
C GLU A 158 13.48 5.60 22.25
N ASN A 159 13.03 4.44 21.77
CA ASN A 159 12.65 3.32 22.61
C ASN A 159 13.09 2.00 21.97
N PRO A 160 14.32 1.53 22.20
CA PRO A 160 14.86 0.32 21.59
C PRO A 160 14.06 -0.97 21.90
N ARG A 161 13.23 -0.94 22.97
CA ARG A 161 12.38 -2.07 23.35
C ARG A 161 11.07 -2.12 22.58
N LYS A 162 10.70 -1.01 21.94
CA LYS A 162 9.49 -0.92 21.16
C LYS A 162 9.78 -1.47 19.76
N GLY A 163 9.25 -2.66 19.46
CA GLY A 163 9.33 -3.21 18.12
C GLY A 163 8.82 -2.21 17.06
N HIS A 164 9.45 -2.19 15.91
CA HIS A 164 9.00 -1.38 14.80
C HIS A 164 7.73 -2.00 14.19
N ASN A 165 6.76 -1.15 13.92
CA ASN A 165 5.59 -1.48 13.12
C ASN A 165 5.89 -1.14 11.65
N GLY A 166 5.21 -1.81 10.72
CA GLY A 166 5.38 -1.63 9.30
C GLY A 166 6.26 -2.71 8.66
N THR A 167 6.48 -2.57 7.37
CA THR A 167 7.26 -3.50 6.57
C THR A 167 8.73 -3.17 6.69
N ILE A 168 9.53 -4.05 7.27
CA ILE A 168 10.94 -3.82 7.59
C ILE A 168 11.75 -3.32 6.38
N GLU A 169 11.42 -3.77 5.20
CA GLU A 169 12.05 -3.36 3.95
C GLU A 169 11.96 -1.84 3.73
N PHE A 170 10.81 -1.23 4.06
CA PHE A 170 10.52 0.18 3.77
C PHE A 170 10.46 1.07 5.01
N THR A 171 10.37 0.51 6.22
CA THR A 171 10.18 1.30 7.44
C THR A 171 11.29 2.33 7.64
N SER A 172 10.96 3.48 8.25
CA SER A 172 11.88 4.59 8.47
C SER A 172 12.91 4.31 9.57
N LEU A 173 14.00 5.08 9.61
CA LEU A 173 14.98 5.01 10.69
C LEU A 173 14.35 5.36 12.04
N ASP A 174 13.40 6.29 12.10
CA ASP A 174 12.67 6.58 13.34
C ASP A 174 11.97 5.34 13.87
N ALA A 175 11.32 4.56 12.98
CA ALA A 175 10.69 3.32 13.39
C ALA A 175 11.70 2.27 13.89
N HIS A 176 12.86 2.13 13.23
CA HIS A 176 13.94 1.26 13.71
C HIS A 176 14.41 1.62 15.11
N LYS A 177 14.48 2.91 15.44
CA LYS A 177 14.86 3.42 16.76
C LYS A 177 13.72 3.36 17.79
N GLY A 178 12.55 2.89 17.39
CA GLY A 178 11.34 2.85 18.24
C GLY A 178 10.76 4.23 18.55
N VAL A 179 11.07 5.24 17.73
CA VAL A 179 10.49 6.57 17.79
C VAL A 179 9.08 6.56 17.21
N ALA A 180 8.17 7.33 17.78
CA ALA A 180 6.84 7.51 17.23
C ALA A 180 6.94 8.12 15.82
N LEU A 181 6.16 7.58 14.87
CA LEU A 181 6.20 8.05 13.48
C LEU A 181 5.75 9.51 13.38
N SER A 182 6.39 10.24 12.47
CA SER A 182 6.04 11.61 12.10
C SER A 182 5.97 11.76 10.58
N ARG A 183 5.70 12.97 10.10
CA ARG A 183 5.61 13.28 8.66
C ARG A 183 6.86 12.85 7.88
N ARG A 184 8.06 13.07 8.44
CA ARG A 184 9.31 12.67 7.78
C ARG A 184 9.42 11.16 7.58
N SER A 185 8.81 10.36 8.46
CA SER A 185 8.81 8.90 8.32
C SER A 185 8.10 8.46 7.03
N ASP A 186 6.93 9.01 6.71
CA ASP A 186 6.22 8.68 5.48
C ASP A 186 6.99 9.16 4.22
N VAL A 187 7.64 10.32 4.28
CA VAL A 187 8.44 10.85 3.16
C VAL A 187 9.66 9.95 2.92
N GLU A 188 10.35 9.52 3.97
CA GLU A 188 11.47 8.58 3.88
C GLU A 188 11.04 7.23 3.29
N ILE A 189 9.92 6.66 3.79
CA ILE A 189 9.36 5.41 3.27
C ILE A 189 9.02 5.53 1.79
N LEU A 190 8.40 6.62 1.37
CA LEU A 190 8.07 6.86 -0.05
C LEU A 190 9.34 6.90 -0.91
N GLY A 191 10.42 7.51 -0.42
CA GLY A 191 11.72 7.51 -1.10
C GLY A 191 12.27 6.10 -1.32
N TYR A 192 12.23 5.23 -0.30
CA TYR A 192 12.63 3.82 -0.43
C TYR A 192 11.74 3.05 -1.40
N CYS A 193 10.44 3.28 -1.36
CA CYS A 193 9.51 2.67 -2.32
C CYS A 193 9.85 3.06 -3.77
N MET A 194 10.06 4.35 -4.04
CA MET A 194 10.43 4.81 -5.39
C MET A 194 11.76 4.21 -5.84
N LEU A 195 12.76 4.14 -4.96
CA LEU A 195 14.03 3.51 -5.26
C LEU A 195 13.85 2.02 -5.60
N ARG A 196 13.06 1.30 -4.81
CA ARG A 196 12.71 -0.11 -5.06
C ARG A 196 12.00 -0.31 -6.40
N TRP A 197 11.00 0.53 -6.68
CA TRP A 197 10.22 0.43 -7.93
C TRP A 197 11.05 0.73 -9.17
N LEU A 198 12.05 1.63 -9.07
CA LEU A 198 12.92 1.96 -10.19
C LEU A 198 14.04 0.93 -10.38
N CYS A 199 14.69 0.52 -9.27
CA CYS A 199 15.89 -0.33 -9.31
C CYS A 199 15.59 -1.83 -9.22
N GLY A 200 14.36 -2.22 -8.83
CA GLY A 200 13.97 -3.61 -8.66
C GLY A 200 14.43 -4.26 -7.35
N LYS A 201 15.33 -3.61 -6.62
CA LYS A 201 15.86 -4.07 -5.31
C LYS A 201 16.37 -2.91 -4.47
N LEU A 202 16.45 -3.14 -3.17
CA LEU A 202 17.08 -2.24 -2.20
C LEU A 202 18.41 -2.83 -1.66
N PRO A 203 19.35 -2.01 -1.20
CA PRO A 203 20.65 -2.50 -0.71
C PRO A 203 20.57 -3.53 0.41
N TRP A 204 19.49 -3.51 1.19
CA TRP A 204 19.28 -4.37 2.38
C TRP A 204 18.32 -5.53 2.16
N GLU A 205 17.81 -5.78 0.96
CA GLU A 205 16.81 -6.83 0.70
C GLU A 205 17.23 -8.25 1.14
N GLN A 206 18.51 -8.54 1.10
CA GLN A 206 19.03 -9.85 1.52
C GLN A 206 19.08 -10.02 3.04
N ASN A 207 18.96 -8.93 3.80
CA ASN A 207 19.12 -8.89 5.25
C ASN A 207 17.81 -8.66 6.01
N LEU A 208 16.64 -8.85 5.39
CA LEU A 208 15.33 -8.52 6.00
C LEU A 208 15.01 -9.30 7.27
N LYS A 209 15.75 -10.38 7.55
CA LYS A 209 15.62 -11.15 8.80
C LYS A 209 16.43 -10.55 9.95
N ASP A 210 17.34 -9.61 9.67
CA ASP A 210 18.18 -8.93 10.66
C ASP A 210 17.84 -7.43 10.69
N PRO A 211 17.00 -6.98 11.60
CA PRO A 211 16.59 -5.58 11.71
C PRO A 211 17.78 -4.61 11.92
N VAL A 212 18.81 -5.05 12.62
CA VAL A 212 19.99 -4.21 12.88
C VAL A 212 20.79 -4.03 11.60
N ALA A 213 20.99 -5.10 10.82
CA ALA A 213 21.67 -5.00 9.54
C ALA A 213 20.90 -4.12 8.55
N VAL A 214 19.56 -4.21 8.52
CA VAL A 214 18.71 -3.33 7.70
C VAL A 214 18.83 -1.89 8.14
N GLN A 215 18.75 -1.60 9.44
CA GLN A 215 18.91 -0.25 9.98
C GLN A 215 20.27 0.35 9.61
N THR A 216 21.36 -0.42 9.79
CA THR A 216 22.71 0.01 9.44
C THR A 216 22.84 0.33 7.95
N ALA A 217 22.32 -0.53 7.08
CA ALA A 217 22.36 -0.31 5.64
C ALA A 217 21.56 0.92 5.21
N LYS A 218 20.41 1.20 5.84
CA LYS A 218 19.64 2.44 5.63
C LYS A 218 20.41 3.67 6.09
N THR A 219 21.01 3.63 7.27
CA THR A 219 21.84 4.71 7.78
C THR A 219 22.98 5.02 6.82
N ASN A 220 23.75 4.02 6.40
CA ASN A 220 24.84 4.19 5.45
C ASN A 220 24.38 4.79 4.12
N LEU A 221 23.22 4.34 3.60
CA LEU A 221 22.68 4.91 2.36
C LEU A 221 22.32 6.39 2.54
N LEU A 222 21.71 6.77 3.65
CA LEU A 222 21.29 8.16 3.90
C LEU A 222 22.45 9.08 4.21
N ASP A 223 23.48 8.61 4.93
CA ASP A 223 24.67 9.40 5.28
C ASP A 223 25.53 9.75 4.06
N GLU A 224 25.50 8.91 3.02
CA GLU A 224 26.27 9.11 1.78
C GLU A 224 25.43 9.67 0.60
N LEU A 225 24.21 10.20 0.88
CA LEU A 225 23.39 10.82 -0.16
C LEU A 225 24.10 12.06 -0.76
N PRO A 226 23.90 12.34 -2.06
CA PRO A 226 23.14 11.56 -3.07
C PRO A 226 23.94 10.42 -3.71
N GLN A 227 25.23 10.31 -3.43
CA GLN A 227 26.16 9.41 -4.14
C GLN A 227 25.82 7.93 -3.95
N SER A 228 25.37 7.55 -2.76
CA SER A 228 24.95 6.18 -2.45
C SER A 228 23.84 5.68 -3.38
N VAL A 229 22.83 6.52 -3.62
CA VAL A 229 21.70 6.19 -4.53
C VAL A 229 22.14 6.18 -5.99
N LEU A 230 22.96 7.14 -6.39
CA LEU A 230 23.47 7.23 -7.77
C LEU A 230 24.35 6.02 -8.14
N LYS A 231 25.15 5.52 -7.19
CA LYS A 231 25.96 4.29 -7.37
C LYS A 231 25.12 3.02 -7.36
N TRP A 232 24.03 2.98 -6.60
CA TRP A 232 23.14 1.82 -6.49
C TRP A 232 22.30 1.60 -7.73
N ALA A 233 21.95 2.67 -8.45
CA ALA A 233 21.12 2.58 -9.64
C ALA A 233 21.77 1.71 -10.72
N PRO A 234 20.98 0.86 -11.43
CA PRO A 234 21.47 0.09 -12.55
C PRO A 234 22.07 1.00 -13.63
N SER A 235 23.13 0.53 -14.29
CA SER A 235 23.78 1.25 -15.39
C SER A 235 22.75 1.70 -16.45
N GLY A 236 22.72 2.99 -16.76
CA GLY A 236 21.75 3.59 -17.69
C GLY A 236 20.42 4.05 -17.05
N SER A 237 20.21 3.84 -15.76
CA SER A 237 19.06 4.38 -15.03
C SER A 237 19.45 5.68 -14.37
N SER A 238 18.83 6.80 -14.75
CA SER A 238 18.97 8.06 -14.01
C SER A 238 18.03 8.06 -12.83
N CYS A 239 18.56 8.12 -11.61
CA CYS A 239 17.78 8.20 -10.36
C CYS A 239 18.03 9.51 -9.59
N CYS A 240 18.50 10.56 -10.29
CA CYS A 240 18.82 11.85 -9.69
C CYS A 240 17.65 12.46 -8.89
N GLU A 241 16.44 12.35 -9.41
CA GLU A 241 15.24 12.87 -8.75
C GLU A 241 14.96 12.15 -7.43
N ILE A 242 15.12 10.81 -7.42
CA ILE A 242 14.93 10.00 -6.21
C ILE A 242 16.05 10.27 -5.20
N ALA A 243 17.31 10.41 -5.66
CA ALA A 243 18.43 10.78 -4.82
C ALA A 243 18.19 12.13 -4.14
N GLN A 244 17.80 13.15 -4.91
CA GLN A 244 17.50 14.48 -4.38
C GLN A 244 16.27 14.47 -3.45
N PHE A 245 15.25 13.68 -3.76
CA PHE A 245 14.09 13.49 -2.90
C PHE A 245 14.50 12.93 -1.53
N LEU A 246 15.37 11.90 -1.50
CA LEU A 246 15.88 11.31 -0.26
C LEU A 246 16.78 12.28 0.51
N VAL A 247 17.57 13.13 -0.18
CA VAL A 247 18.33 14.23 0.48
C VAL A 247 17.37 15.14 1.24
N CYS A 248 16.28 15.59 0.58
CA CYS A 248 15.28 16.43 1.23
C CYS A 248 14.57 15.70 2.38
N ALA A 249 14.21 14.43 2.21
CA ALA A 249 13.57 13.63 3.26
C ALA A 249 14.48 13.49 4.48
N HIS A 250 15.75 13.20 4.27
CA HIS A 250 16.75 13.00 5.34
C HIS A 250 17.07 14.30 6.09
N SER A 251 16.98 15.45 5.43
CA SER A 251 17.25 16.76 6.05
C SER A 251 16.10 17.27 6.95
N LEU A 252 14.91 16.64 6.91
CA LEU A 252 13.78 17.08 7.71
C LEU A 252 14.02 16.84 9.21
N ALA A 253 13.77 17.86 10.03
CA ALA A 253 13.66 17.69 11.47
C ALA A 253 12.43 16.82 11.82
N TYR A 254 12.42 16.23 13.01
CA TYR A 254 11.38 15.27 13.43
C TYR A 254 9.97 15.84 13.37
N ASP A 255 9.79 17.08 13.79
CA ASP A 255 8.52 17.80 13.85
C ASP A 255 8.33 18.78 12.68
N GLU A 256 9.28 18.82 11.74
CA GLU A 256 9.22 19.70 10.59
C GLU A 256 8.11 19.29 9.62
N LYS A 257 7.42 20.30 9.09
CA LYS A 257 6.46 20.11 8.01
C LYS A 257 7.19 20.03 6.67
N PRO A 258 7.07 18.91 5.92
CA PRO A 258 7.68 18.81 4.60
C PRO A 258 7.14 19.88 3.64
N ASN A 259 8.02 20.39 2.80
CA ASN A 259 7.59 21.22 1.66
C ASN A 259 7.16 20.31 0.50
N TYR A 260 5.88 19.89 0.52
CA TYR A 260 5.35 18.95 -0.48
C TYR A 260 5.45 19.49 -1.91
N GLN A 261 5.33 20.80 -2.12
CA GLN A 261 5.46 21.39 -3.46
C GLN A 261 6.91 21.31 -3.95
N ALA A 262 7.89 21.57 -3.09
CA ALA A 262 9.29 21.39 -3.43
C ALA A 262 9.61 19.92 -3.76
N LEU A 263 9.11 18.97 -2.97
CA LEU A 263 9.26 17.54 -3.24
C LEU A 263 8.62 17.13 -4.57
N LYS A 264 7.42 17.61 -4.88
CA LYS A 264 6.78 17.37 -6.19
C LYS A 264 7.57 18.00 -7.34
N LYS A 265 8.16 19.18 -7.14
CA LYS A 265 9.00 19.82 -8.16
C LYS A 265 10.29 19.04 -8.44
N ILE A 266 10.87 18.38 -7.44
CA ILE A 266 12.02 17.48 -7.64
C ILE A 266 11.61 16.32 -8.55
N LEU A 267 10.43 15.73 -8.34
CA LEU A 267 9.94 14.61 -9.15
C LEU A 267 9.43 15.03 -10.54
N ASN A 268 9.06 16.28 -10.72
CA ASN A 268 8.59 16.85 -12.00
C ASN A 268 9.13 18.28 -12.19
N PRO A 269 10.45 18.42 -12.47
CA PRO A 269 11.10 19.73 -12.54
C PRO A 269 10.55 20.63 -13.66
N HIS A 270 10.04 20.03 -14.74
CA HIS A 270 9.52 20.75 -15.90
C HIS A 270 8.01 21.00 -15.84
N GLY A 271 7.31 20.57 -14.79
CA GLY A 271 5.87 20.75 -14.65
C GLY A 271 5.06 20.07 -15.76
N ILE A 272 5.55 18.93 -16.27
CA ILE A 272 4.86 18.18 -17.33
C ILE A 272 3.54 17.65 -16.79
N PRO A 273 2.40 17.85 -17.49
CA PRO A 273 1.13 17.30 -17.07
C PRO A 273 1.21 15.78 -16.87
N LEU A 274 0.64 15.30 -15.76
CA LEU A 274 0.61 13.87 -15.46
C LEU A 274 -0.33 13.17 -16.45
N GLY A 275 0.22 12.19 -17.19
CA GLY A 275 -0.54 11.35 -18.10
C GLY A 275 -1.09 10.10 -17.44
N PRO A 276 -1.62 9.15 -18.22
CA PRO A 276 -2.01 7.83 -17.71
C PRO A 276 -0.81 7.08 -17.14
N LEU A 277 -1.08 6.20 -16.15
CA LEU A 277 -0.06 5.34 -15.56
C LEU A 277 0.35 4.24 -16.56
N ASP A 278 1.63 4.13 -16.84
CA ASP A 278 2.16 3.13 -17.77
C ASP A 278 2.95 2.05 -17.04
N PHE A 279 2.34 0.87 -16.92
CA PHE A 279 2.94 -0.31 -16.31
C PHE A 279 3.46 -1.32 -17.35
N SER A 280 3.49 -0.96 -18.64
CA SER A 280 4.01 -1.85 -19.70
C SER A 280 5.50 -2.11 -19.50
N THR A 281 5.89 -3.37 -19.62
CA THR A 281 7.30 -3.77 -19.75
C THR A 281 7.69 -3.78 -21.22
N LYS A 282 8.98 -3.58 -21.53
CA LYS A 282 9.46 -3.67 -22.93
C LYS A 282 9.06 -5.04 -23.50
N GLY A 283 8.04 -5.05 -24.38
CA GLY A 283 7.58 -6.25 -25.09
C GLY A 283 6.28 -6.89 -24.61
N GLN A 284 5.62 -6.41 -23.56
CA GLN A 284 4.31 -6.91 -23.13
C GLN A 284 3.39 -5.75 -22.75
N SER A 285 2.25 -5.63 -23.40
CA SER A 285 1.16 -4.78 -22.92
C SER A 285 0.42 -5.54 -21.81
N ILE A 286 0.53 -5.07 -20.56
CA ILE A 286 -0.30 -5.59 -19.48
C ILE A 286 -1.69 -4.98 -19.66
N ASN A 287 -2.66 -5.78 -20.09
CA ASN A 287 -4.07 -5.38 -20.09
C ASN A 287 -4.54 -5.25 -18.64
N VAL A 288 -4.56 -4.03 -18.13
CA VAL A 288 -5.11 -3.69 -16.81
C VAL A 288 -6.65 -3.63 -16.85
N HIS A 289 -7.24 -3.90 -18.00
CA HIS A 289 -8.69 -3.92 -18.17
C HIS A 289 -9.29 -5.23 -17.62
N THR A 290 -10.41 -5.10 -16.92
CA THR A 290 -11.31 -6.16 -16.43
C THR A 290 -11.35 -7.38 -17.36
N PRO A 291 -11.39 -8.61 -16.82
CA PRO A 291 -11.44 -9.81 -17.61
C PRO A 291 -12.73 -9.83 -18.45
N ASN A 292 -12.58 -9.62 -19.76
CA ASN A 292 -13.62 -9.84 -20.74
C ASN A 292 -13.83 -11.34 -20.89
N SER A 293 -15.11 -11.72 -20.86
CA SER A 293 -15.63 -13.05 -21.10
C SER A 293 -14.93 -13.75 -22.29
N GLN A 294 -14.09 -14.73 -22.01
CA GLN A 294 -13.69 -15.70 -23.05
C GLN A 294 -14.85 -16.68 -23.26
N LYS A 295 -15.36 -16.67 -24.48
CA LYS A 295 -16.21 -17.74 -25.03
C LYS A 295 -15.43 -19.05 -25.01
N VAL A 296 -16.03 -20.05 -24.42
CA VAL A 296 -15.57 -21.43 -24.49
C VAL A 296 -15.91 -21.96 -25.87
N ASP A 297 -14.90 -22.17 -26.70
CA ASP A 297 -15.00 -23.06 -27.86
C ASP A 297 -14.35 -24.40 -27.52
N SER A 298 -15.21 -25.40 -27.55
CA SER A 298 -14.91 -26.79 -27.33
C SER A 298 -14.15 -27.39 -28.52
N GLN A 299 -12.96 -27.93 -28.31
CA GLN A 299 -12.51 -29.02 -29.15
C GLN A 299 -11.79 -30.11 -28.36
N LYS A 300 -12.18 -31.32 -28.73
CA LYS A 300 -11.91 -32.64 -28.17
C LYS A 300 -10.47 -33.14 -28.35
N ALA A 301 -10.07 -33.94 -27.42
CA ALA A 301 -9.53 -35.28 -27.55
C ALA A 301 -8.01 -35.55 -27.60
N ALA A 302 -7.66 -36.43 -26.70
CA ALA A 302 -6.72 -37.58 -26.77
C ALA A 302 -5.25 -37.27 -26.42
N THR A 303 -4.54 -37.91 -25.52
CA THR A 303 -4.37 -39.32 -25.21
C THR A 303 -3.32 -39.49 -24.12
N LYS A 304 -3.64 -40.29 -23.09
CA LYS A 304 -2.84 -41.28 -22.37
C LYS A 304 -1.38 -41.11 -21.93
N GLN A 305 -1.21 -41.24 -20.65
CA GLN A 305 -0.33 -42.18 -19.93
C GLN A 305 1.14 -41.87 -19.68
N VAL A 306 1.48 -42.15 -18.41
CA VAL A 306 2.75 -42.60 -17.81
C VAL A 306 3.47 -41.49 -17.03
N ASN A 307 3.53 -41.45 -15.69
CA ASN A 307 4.13 -42.40 -14.76
C ASN A 307 3.85 -42.05 -13.30
N LYS A 308 3.47 -43.06 -12.55
CA LYS A 308 3.57 -43.13 -11.10
C LYS A 308 5.04 -43.34 -10.72
N ALA A 309 5.60 -42.36 -9.97
CA ALA A 309 6.65 -42.60 -8.96
C ALA A 309 7.33 -41.25 -8.65
N HIS A 310 6.83 -40.48 -7.73
CA HIS A 310 7.62 -39.52 -6.92
C HIS A 310 6.74 -38.81 -5.86
N ASN A 311 5.96 -39.60 -5.15
CA ASN A 311 5.22 -39.12 -4.00
C ASN A 311 5.71 -39.87 -2.76
N ARG A 312 6.78 -39.36 -2.10
CA ARG A 312 7.08 -39.72 -0.70
C ARG A 312 8.07 -38.78 0.03
N LEU A 313 8.44 -37.64 -0.50
CA LEU A 313 9.41 -36.77 0.18
C LEU A 313 8.96 -35.29 0.34
N ILE A 314 7.69 -34.95 0.09
CA ILE A 314 7.18 -33.58 0.17
C ILE A 314 6.29 -33.30 1.40
N GLU A 315 5.94 -34.30 2.19
CA GLU A 315 4.98 -34.09 3.31
C GLU A 315 5.55 -33.45 4.59
N LYS A 316 6.85 -33.18 4.70
CA LYS A 316 7.45 -32.58 5.91
C LYS A 316 7.85 -31.11 5.78
N LYS A 317 7.65 -30.43 4.63
CA LYS A 317 7.96 -29.02 4.45
C LYS A 317 6.74 -28.09 4.29
N VAL A 318 5.54 -28.65 4.27
CA VAL A 318 4.29 -27.93 3.96
C VAL A 318 3.57 -27.38 5.22
N HIS A 319 4.05 -27.67 6.44
CA HIS A 319 3.35 -27.25 7.66
C HIS A 319 3.71 -25.85 8.17
N SER A 320 4.74 -25.20 7.63
CA SER A 320 5.16 -23.86 8.06
C SER A 320 4.68 -22.71 7.14
N GLU A 321 4.38 -23.01 5.87
CA GLU A 321 3.93 -21.99 4.90
C GLU A 321 2.40 -21.89 4.76
N ARG A 322 1.65 -22.90 5.22
CA ARG A 322 0.17 -22.90 5.20
C ARG A 322 -0.51 -21.94 6.18
N SER A 323 0.21 -21.34 7.12
CA SER A 323 -0.41 -20.45 8.13
C SER A 323 -0.67 -19.03 7.63
N ALA A 324 0.05 -18.54 6.62
CA ALA A 324 -0.14 -17.18 6.09
C ALA A 324 -1.12 -17.13 4.90
N GLU A 325 -1.05 -18.10 3.99
CA GLU A 325 -1.98 -18.17 2.83
C GLU A 325 -3.38 -18.65 3.21
N SER A 326 -3.49 -19.56 4.19
CA SER A 326 -4.80 -20.01 4.68
C SER A 326 -5.57 -18.90 5.39
N CYS A 327 -4.89 -17.90 5.93
CA CYS A 327 -5.55 -16.77 6.60
C CYS A 327 -6.23 -15.79 5.61
N ALA A 328 -5.67 -15.59 4.42
CA ALA A 328 -6.24 -14.71 3.41
C ALA A 328 -7.43 -15.36 2.68
N THR A 329 -7.29 -16.60 2.25
CA THR A 329 -8.35 -17.36 1.55
C THR A 329 -9.52 -17.73 2.49
N TRP A 330 -9.23 -17.97 3.76
CA TRP A 330 -10.24 -18.26 4.78
C TRP A 330 -11.04 -16.99 5.17
N LYS A 331 -10.44 -15.82 5.10
CA LYS A 331 -11.13 -14.54 5.30
C LYS A 331 -12.17 -14.30 4.21
N VAL A 332 -11.88 -14.55 2.94
CA VAL A 332 -12.81 -14.34 1.82
C VAL A 332 -14.02 -15.28 1.92
N GLN A 333 -13.83 -16.57 2.17
CA GLN A 333 -14.95 -17.53 2.25
C GLN A 333 -15.87 -17.32 3.48
N LYS A 334 -15.34 -16.80 4.60
CA LYS A 334 -16.17 -16.46 5.77
C LYS A 334 -16.89 -15.12 5.63
N GLU A 335 -16.30 -14.18 4.91
CA GLU A 335 -16.93 -12.91 4.57
C GLU A 335 -18.20 -13.12 3.75
N GLU A 336 -18.22 -14.03 2.79
CA GLU A 336 -19.39 -14.36 1.98
C GLU A 336 -20.55 -14.93 2.81
N LYS A 337 -20.28 -15.77 3.81
CA LYS A 337 -21.31 -16.32 4.71
C LYS A 337 -21.87 -15.32 5.71
N LEU A 338 -21.04 -14.40 6.20
CA LEU A 338 -21.44 -13.37 7.16
C LEU A 338 -22.34 -12.31 6.50
N ILE A 339 -22.02 -11.96 5.27
CA ILE A 339 -22.77 -10.99 4.46
C ILE A 339 -24.15 -11.54 4.08
N GLY A 340 -24.24 -12.84 3.80
CA GLY A 340 -25.52 -13.51 3.53
C GLY A 340 -26.48 -13.47 4.73
N LEU A 341 -25.98 -13.46 5.96
CA LEU A 341 -26.77 -13.40 7.18
C LEU A 341 -27.21 -11.97 7.55
N MET A 342 -26.39 -10.98 7.28
CA MET A 342 -26.71 -9.56 7.55
C MET A 342 -27.86 -9.03 6.66
N ASN A 343 -28.05 -9.62 5.47
CA ASN A 343 -29.12 -9.23 4.56
C ASN A 343 -30.47 -9.85 4.93
N ASN A 344 -30.50 -10.92 5.73
CA ASN A 344 -31.74 -11.52 6.22
C ASN A 344 -32.32 -10.80 7.46
N GLU A 345 -31.48 -10.11 8.25
CA GLU A 345 -31.96 -9.34 9.40
C GLU A 345 -32.43 -7.92 9.03
N ALA A 346 -31.97 -7.38 7.89
CA ALA A 346 -32.45 -6.08 7.38
C ALA A 346 -33.79 -6.16 6.60
N ALA A 347 -34.30 -7.37 6.39
CA ALA A 347 -35.57 -7.63 5.68
C ALA A 347 -36.72 -8.06 6.64
N GLN A 348 -36.48 -8.07 7.95
CA GLN A 348 -37.51 -8.14 8.99
C GLN A 348 -37.61 -6.79 9.73
#